data_4f6c71cdc30db10de1258a1299601d62
#
_entry.id   4f6c71cdc30db10de1258a1299601d62
#
_cell.length_a   1.000
_cell.length_b   1.000
_cell.length_c   1.000
_cell.angle_alpha   90.00
_cell.angle_beta   90.00
_cell.angle_gamma   90.00
#
_symmetry.space_group_name_H-M   'P 1'
#
loop_
_entity.id
_entity.type
_entity.pdbx_description
1 polymer ?
#
loop_
_entity_poly.entity_id
_entity_poly.type
_entity_poly.pdbx_seq_one_letter_code
_entity_poly.pdbx_strand_id
1 'polypeptide(L)'
;QNNIEIIDASCPVVLGLQKRIKKKYTHAENDDAQVVIFGKKGHAEVNGLLGQTDESAIVIESKAEIDKLDFTKDISLFSQTTKSLEGFREVGELIKSRMQNGAKFEFYDTICRQVSNRVPNIQEFAENHDLIFFIAGEKSSNGKVLFAECKKKNPNSYLIHHPNEIDPSLIKEDIRIGICGATSTPMWQMEAVAANIARLQPRMQIEKAAF
;
A
#
# COMPACT_ATOMS: atom_id res chain seq x y z
N GLN A 1 18.11 -25.55 -22.69
CA GLN A 1 18.07 -24.92 -21.36
C GLN A 1 18.84 -23.63 -21.49
N ASN A 2 18.14 -22.49 -21.45
CA ASN A 2 18.76 -21.17 -21.46
C ASN A 2 19.37 -20.91 -20.09
N ASN A 3 20.67 -20.65 -19.98
CA ASN A 3 21.31 -20.17 -18.75
C ASN A 3 20.86 -18.73 -18.49
N ILE A 4 19.68 -18.57 -17.87
CA ILE A 4 19.16 -17.27 -17.46
C ILE A 4 19.32 -17.18 -15.95
N GLU A 5 20.08 -16.20 -15.48
CA GLU A 5 20.14 -15.83 -14.08
C GLU A 5 18.89 -14.99 -13.73
N ILE A 6 18.12 -15.46 -12.75
CA ILE A 6 16.92 -14.75 -12.29
C ILE A 6 17.27 -14.02 -11.00
N ILE A 7 17.18 -12.68 -11.02
CA ILE A 7 17.25 -11.85 -9.82
C ILE A 7 15.82 -11.57 -9.36
N ASP A 8 15.41 -12.19 -8.25
CA ASP A 8 14.09 -11.97 -7.66
C ASP A 8 14.09 -10.66 -6.84
N ALA A 9 13.48 -9.62 -7.40
CA ALA A 9 13.30 -8.32 -6.75
C ALA A 9 11.92 -8.16 -6.09
N SER A 10 11.22 -9.27 -5.82
CA SER A 10 9.91 -9.23 -5.16
C SER A 10 10.00 -8.66 -3.74
N CYS A 11 8.97 -7.92 -3.35
CA CYS A 11 8.89 -7.36 -1.99
C CYS A 11 8.90 -8.49 -0.94
N PRO A 12 9.77 -8.43 0.09
CA PRO A 12 9.84 -9.45 1.15
C PRO A 12 8.52 -9.71 1.87
N VAL A 13 7.65 -8.68 1.97
CA VAL A 13 6.31 -8.81 2.57
C VAL A 13 5.43 -9.73 1.72
N VAL A 14 5.47 -9.58 0.39
CA VAL A 14 4.71 -10.43 -0.55
C VAL A 14 5.25 -11.86 -0.53
N LEU A 15 6.57 -12.04 -0.54
CA LEU A 15 7.20 -13.37 -0.43
C LEU A 15 6.85 -14.05 0.90
N GLY A 16 6.83 -13.30 2.00
CA GLY A 16 6.40 -13.79 3.30
C GLY A 16 4.94 -14.25 3.31
N LEU A 17 4.06 -13.50 2.64
CA LEU A 17 2.64 -13.85 2.48
C LEU A 17 2.47 -15.13 1.65
N GLN A 18 3.15 -15.24 0.52
CA GLN A 18 3.14 -16.46 -0.31
C GLN A 18 3.53 -17.70 0.49
N LYS A 19 4.63 -17.62 1.27
CA LYS A 19 5.08 -18.71 2.14
C LYS A 19 4.04 -19.11 3.20
N ARG A 20 3.36 -18.12 3.80
CA ARG A 20 2.30 -18.38 4.80
C ARG A 20 1.11 -19.09 4.18
N ILE A 21 0.64 -18.63 3.01
CA ILE A 21 -0.48 -19.25 2.28
C ILE A 21 -0.11 -20.68 1.88
N LYS A 22 1.08 -20.89 1.29
CA LYS A 22 1.55 -22.24 0.93
C LYS A 22 1.60 -23.17 2.13
N LYS A 23 2.19 -22.70 3.25
CA LYS A 23 2.25 -23.48 4.50
C LYS A 23 0.85 -23.84 4.98
N LYS A 24 -0.11 -22.90 4.97
CA LYS A 24 -1.47 -23.17 5.41
C LYS A 24 -2.20 -24.16 4.50
N TYR A 25 -2.01 -24.04 3.20
CA TYR A 25 -2.56 -24.96 2.20
C TYR A 25 -2.01 -26.38 2.34
N THR A 26 -0.67 -26.53 2.49
CA THR A 26 -0.03 -27.85 2.56
C THR A 26 -0.16 -28.56 3.90
N HIS A 27 -0.49 -27.83 4.99
CA HIS A 27 -0.63 -28.38 6.33
C HIS A 27 -2.06 -28.21 6.86
N ALA A 28 -3.05 -28.11 5.98
CA ALA A 28 -4.44 -28.11 6.40
C ALA A 28 -4.75 -29.44 7.14
N GLU A 29 -5.29 -29.33 8.36
CA GLU A 29 -5.70 -30.50 9.16
C GLU A 29 -6.85 -31.25 8.49
N ASN A 30 -7.65 -30.54 7.68
CA ASN A 30 -8.77 -31.09 6.93
C ASN A 30 -8.57 -30.81 5.44
N ASP A 31 -8.71 -31.81 4.60
CA ASP A 31 -8.59 -31.72 3.14
C ASP A 31 -9.61 -30.73 2.52
N ASP A 32 -10.66 -30.41 3.26
CA ASP A 32 -11.74 -29.52 2.84
C ASP A 32 -11.60 -28.06 3.33
N ALA A 33 -10.51 -27.72 4.03
CA ALA A 33 -10.29 -26.36 4.52
C ALA A 33 -10.16 -25.34 3.36
N GLN A 34 -10.80 -24.19 3.49
CA GLN A 34 -10.81 -23.14 2.48
C GLN A 34 -9.72 -22.11 2.77
N VAL A 35 -8.85 -21.85 1.81
CA VAL A 35 -7.99 -20.67 1.78
C VAL A 35 -8.73 -19.57 1.02
N VAL A 36 -8.93 -18.43 1.67
CA VAL A 36 -9.66 -17.28 1.11
C VAL A 36 -8.73 -16.08 0.99
N ILE A 37 -8.72 -15.44 -0.16
CA ILE A 37 -7.89 -14.27 -0.45
C ILE A 37 -8.79 -13.08 -0.74
N PHE A 38 -8.78 -12.08 0.16
CA PHE A 38 -9.41 -10.79 -0.09
C PHE A 38 -8.51 -9.94 -0.97
N GLY A 39 -8.81 -9.85 -2.26
CA GLY A 39 -7.93 -9.22 -3.25
C GLY A 39 -8.65 -8.93 -4.57
N LYS A 40 -7.98 -8.20 -5.47
CA LYS A 40 -8.49 -7.91 -6.80
C LYS A 40 -8.14 -9.06 -7.75
N LYS A 41 -9.14 -9.69 -8.34
CA LYS A 41 -8.95 -10.75 -9.35
C LYS A 41 -8.11 -10.25 -10.53
N GLY A 42 -7.20 -11.09 -10.99
CA GLY A 42 -6.28 -10.76 -12.08
C GLY A 42 -5.13 -9.81 -11.71
N HIS A 43 -5.06 -9.32 -10.47
CA HIS A 43 -3.90 -8.58 -10.01
C HIS A 43 -2.69 -9.51 -9.87
N ALA A 44 -1.50 -9.07 -10.30
CA ALA A 44 -0.28 -9.89 -10.30
C ALA A 44 0.04 -10.53 -8.94
N GLU A 45 -0.10 -9.75 -7.84
CA GLU A 45 0.08 -10.28 -6.48
C GLU A 45 -0.92 -11.40 -6.19
N VAL A 46 -2.21 -11.21 -6.48
CA VAL A 46 -3.27 -12.21 -6.21
C VAL A 46 -3.05 -13.47 -7.04
N ASN A 47 -2.64 -13.35 -8.30
CA ASN A 47 -2.27 -14.50 -9.13
C ASN A 47 -1.09 -15.27 -8.52
N GLY A 48 -0.08 -14.57 -7.99
CA GLY A 48 1.05 -15.20 -7.28
C GLY A 48 0.63 -15.89 -5.98
N LEU A 49 -0.41 -15.39 -5.28
CA LEU A 49 -0.98 -16.04 -4.09
C LEU A 49 -1.80 -17.27 -4.47
N LEU A 50 -2.61 -17.23 -5.54
CA LEU A 50 -3.35 -18.37 -6.07
C LEU A 50 -2.41 -19.53 -6.44
N GLY A 51 -1.29 -19.22 -7.10
CA GLY A 51 -0.28 -20.24 -7.43
C GLY A 51 0.33 -20.96 -6.22
N GLN A 52 0.16 -20.43 -4.99
CA GLN A 52 0.61 -21.12 -3.77
C GLN A 52 -0.39 -22.19 -3.29
N THR A 53 -1.58 -22.28 -3.89
CA THR A 53 -2.68 -23.17 -3.51
C THR A 53 -3.17 -23.99 -4.69
N ASP A 54 -2.33 -24.21 -5.70
CA ASP A 54 -2.71 -24.89 -6.94
C ASP A 54 -4.02 -24.33 -7.53
N GLU A 55 -4.19 -23.01 -7.44
CA GLU A 55 -5.37 -22.23 -7.88
C GLU A 55 -6.69 -22.58 -7.15
N SER A 56 -6.64 -23.34 -6.06
CA SER A 56 -7.82 -23.76 -5.29
C SER A 56 -8.35 -22.67 -4.34
N ALA A 57 -7.55 -21.65 -4.01
CA ALA A 57 -8.00 -20.58 -3.11
C ALA A 57 -9.14 -19.77 -3.70
N ILE A 58 -10.08 -19.36 -2.84
CA ILE A 58 -11.24 -18.58 -3.23
C ILE A 58 -10.90 -17.09 -3.12
N VAL A 59 -10.91 -16.37 -4.26
CA VAL A 59 -10.71 -14.93 -4.28
C VAL A 59 -12.02 -14.20 -4.15
N ILE A 60 -12.10 -13.28 -3.16
CA ILE A 60 -13.22 -12.36 -2.96
C ILE A 60 -12.74 -10.91 -3.05
N GLU A 61 -13.46 -10.05 -3.76
CA GLU A 61 -13.10 -8.64 -3.95
C GLU A 61 -13.83 -7.71 -2.98
N SER A 62 -14.99 -8.13 -2.52
CA SER A 62 -15.87 -7.38 -1.64
C SER A 62 -16.70 -8.30 -0.74
N LYS A 63 -17.36 -7.73 0.27
CA LYS A 63 -18.28 -8.45 1.14
C LYS A 63 -19.50 -9.06 0.43
N ALA A 64 -19.85 -8.57 -0.75
CA ALA A 64 -20.94 -9.16 -1.54
C ALA A 64 -20.58 -10.55 -2.12
N GLU A 65 -19.31 -10.92 -2.13
CA GLU A 65 -18.85 -12.19 -2.67
C GLU A 65 -18.64 -13.29 -1.62
N ILE A 66 -18.86 -13.01 -0.34
CA ILE A 66 -18.67 -14.01 0.73
C ILE A 66 -19.63 -15.19 0.63
N ASP A 67 -20.76 -15.05 -0.07
CA ASP A 67 -21.71 -16.15 -0.30
C ASP A 67 -21.13 -17.30 -1.16
N LYS A 68 -19.92 -17.12 -1.72
CA LYS A 68 -19.16 -18.17 -2.40
C LYS A 68 -18.48 -19.14 -1.41
N LEU A 69 -18.42 -18.80 -0.12
CA LEU A 69 -17.75 -19.58 0.91
C LEU A 69 -18.70 -20.60 1.53
N ASP A 70 -18.17 -21.74 1.89
CA ASP A 70 -18.85 -22.75 2.69
C ASP A 70 -18.50 -22.54 4.18
N PHE A 71 -19.42 -21.98 4.92
CA PHE A 71 -19.24 -21.67 6.34
C PHE A 71 -19.27 -22.89 7.29
N THR A 72 -19.52 -24.07 6.76
CA THR A 72 -19.44 -25.34 7.49
C THR A 72 -18.02 -25.92 7.53
N LYS A 73 -17.11 -25.35 6.72
CA LYS A 73 -15.70 -25.74 6.58
C LYS A 73 -14.76 -24.73 7.23
N ASP A 74 -13.59 -25.21 7.63
CA ASP A 74 -12.54 -24.32 8.14
C ASP A 74 -12.14 -23.27 7.11
N ILE A 75 -12.01 -22.00 7.53
CA ILE A 75 -11.66 -20.87 6.66
C ILE A 75 -10.41 -20.19 7.18
N SER A 76 -9.41 -20.04 6.32
CA SER A 76 -8.21 -19.23 6.55
C SER A 76 -8.23 -18.03 5.62
N LEU A 77 -8.47 -16.82 6.18
CA LEU A 77 -8.61 -15.59 5.43
C LEU A 77 -7.31 -14.80 5.40
N PHE A 78 -6.84 -14.49 4.20
CA PHE A 78 -5.69 -13.64 3.90
C PHE A 78 -6.13 -12.43 3.07
N SER A 79 -5.30 -11.38 3.01
CA SER A 79 -5.53 -10.22 2.14
C SER A 79 -4.37 -9.97 1.20
N GLN A 80 -4.68 -9.48 0.01
CA GLN A 80 -3.72 -8.76 -0.81
C GLN A 80 -3.13 -7.59 -0.01
N THR A 81 -1.82 -7.41 -0.07
CA THR A 81 -1.09 -6.47 0.81
C THR A 81 -1.53 -5.01 0.70
N THR A 82 -2.17 -4.64 -0.41
CA THR A 82 -2.57 -3.26 -0.75
C THR A 82 -4.06 -2.97 -0.59
N LYS A 83 -4.84 -3.91 -0.04
CA LYS A 83 -6.28 -3.68 0.24
C LYS A 83 -6.49 -2.78 1.46
N SER A 84 -7.69 -2.22 1.58
CA SER A 84 -8.09 -1.44 2.75
C SER A 84 -8.12 -2.31 4.02
N LEU A 85 -7.49 -1.84 5.09
CA LEU A 85 -7.49 -2.52 6.38
C LEU A 85 -8.91 -2.61 6.96
N GLU A 86 -9.70 -1.54 6.84
CA GLU A 86 -11.09 -1.48 7.29
C GLU A 86 -11.95 -2.49 6.53
N GLY A 87 -11.91 -2.46 5.19
CA GLY A 87 -12.66 -3.41 4.36
C GLY A 87 -12.27 -4.86 4.60
N PHE A 88 -10.99 -5.13 4.93
CA PHE A 88 -10.52 -6.47 5.29
C PHE A 88 -11.07 -6.93 6.64
N ARG A 89 -11.09 -6.04 7.63
CA ARG A 89 -11.70 -6.33 8.96
C ARG A 89 -13.19 -6.59 8.85
N GLU A 90 -13.93 -5.76 8.10
CA GLU A 90 -15.37 -5.95 7.87
C GLU A 90 -15.69 -7.32 7.24
N VAL A 91 -14.89 -7.73 6.24
CA VAL A 91 -15.02 -9.05 5.63
C VAL A 91 -14.73 -10.15 6.64
N GLY A 92 -13.68 -10.00 7.46
CA GLY A 92 -13.33 -10.97 8.50
C GLY A 92 -14.44 -11.15 9.55
N GLU A 93 -15.00 -10.05 10.07
CA GLU A 93 -16.11 -10.09 11.05
C GLU A 93 -17.36 -10.74 10.43
N LEU A 94 -17.67 -10.43 9.18
CA LEU A 94 -18.83 -10.99 8.50
C LEU A 94 -18.67 -12.51 8.26
N ILE A 95 -17.49 -12.99 7.84
CA ILE A 95 -17.20 -14.42 7.74
C ILE A 95 -17.34 -15.08 9.10
N LYS A 96 -16.68 -14.52 10.14
CA LYS A 96 -16.71 -15.05 11.50
C LYS A 96 -18.13 -15.20 12.04
N SER A 97 -19.01 -14.23 11.78
CA SER A 97 -20.40 -14.27 12.21
C SER A 97 -21.26 -15.35 11.55
N ARG A 98 -20.82 -15.86 10.40
CA ARG A 98 -21.53 -16.88 9.62
C ARG A 98 -20.99 -18.30 9.79
N MET A 99 -19.85 -18.47 10.50
CA MET A 99 -19.27 -19.81 10.74
C MET A 99 -20.26 -20.73 11.45
N GLN A 100 -20.28 -21.98 11.03
CA GLN A 100 -21.24 -23.00 11.49
C GLN A 100 -20.53 -24.29 11.91
N ASN A 101 -21.25 -25.16 12.61
CA ASN A 101 -20.85 -26.54 12.93
C ASN A 101 -19.48 -26.70 13.61
N GLY A 102 -19.03 -25.69 14.35
CA GLY A 102 -17.73 -25.74 15.02
C GLY A 102 -16.51 -25.58 14.10
N ALA A 103 -16.74 -25.21 12.81
CA ALA A 103 -15.67 -24.92 11.86
C ALA A 103 -14.78 -23.75 12.36
N LYS A 104 -13.49 -23.86 12.14
CA LYS A 104 -12.50 -22.90 12.60
C LYS A 104 -12.39 -21.73 11.61
N PHE A 105 -12.33 -20.50 12.14
CA PHE A 105 -12.01 -19.31 11.37
C PHE A 105 -10.69 -18.72 11.81
N GLU A 106 -9.76 -18.56 10.88
CA GLU A 106 -8.47 -17.95 11.11
C GLU A 106 -8.33 -16.69 10.25
N PHE A 107 -8.03 -15.58 10.90
CA PHE A 107 -7.84 -14.28 10.25
C PHE A 107 -6.35 -13.91 10.28
N TYR A 108 -5.75 -13.78 9.11
CA TYR A 108 -4.35 -13.41 8.97
C TYR A 108 -4.24 -11.98 8.45
N ASP A 109 -3.92 -11.03 9.33
CA ASP A 109 -3.67 -9.64 8.93
C ASP A 109 -2.38 -9.54 8.10
N THR A 110 -2.56 -9.52 6.79
CA THR A 110 -1.49 -9.49 5.78
C THR A 110 -1.42 -8.16 5.02
N ILE A 111 -2.18 -7.15 5.45
CA ILE A 111 -2.09 -5.79 4.90
C ILE A 111 -0.72 -5.20 5.19
N CYS A 112 -0.07 -4.69 4.15
CA CYS A 112 1.22 -4.01 4.31
C CYS A 112 1.04 -2.67 5.03
N ARG A 113 1.66 -2.52 6.20
CA ARG A 113 1.58 -1.26 6.98
C ARG A 113 2.22 -0.08 6.26
N GLN A 114 3.26 -0.32 5.46
CA GLN A 114 3.84 0.72 4.61
C GLN A 114 2.81 1.30 3.62
N VAL A 115 1.86 0.49 3.15
CA VAL A 115 0.80 0.92 2.26
C VAL A 115 -0.36 1.56 3.03
N SER A 116 -0.83 0.90 4.09
CA SER A 116 -2.01 1.37 4.85
C SER A 116 -1.77 2.69 5.59
N ASN A 117 -0.51 2.95 5.98
CA ASN A 117 -0.16 4.17 6.73
C ASN A 117 0.21 5.35 5.82
N ARG A 118 0.25 5.18 4.51
CA ARG A 118 0.65 6.27 3.59
C ARG A 118 -0.23 7.51 3.73
N VAL A 119 -1.54 7.33 3.75
CA VAL A 119 -2.47 8.46 3.86
C VAL A 119 -2.36 9.15 5.21
N PRO A 120 -2.43 8.45 6.36
CA PRO A 120 -2.18 9.06 7.66
C PRO A 120 -0.83 9.80 7.73
N ASN A 121 0.26 9.17 7.28
CA ASN A 121 1.59 9.76 7.35
C ASN A 121 1.72 11.02 6.50
N ILE A 122 1.16 11.03 5.26
CA ILE A 122 1.20 12.24 4.42
C ILE A 122 0.33 13.36 4.99
N GLN A 123 -0.79 13.03 5.65
CA GLN A 123 -1.65 14.01 6.29
C GLN A 123 -0.94 14.64 7.50
N GLU A 124 -0.32 13.83 8.36
CA GLU A 124 0.48 14.31 9.49
C GLU A 124 1.67 15.17 9.03
N PHE A 125 2.39 14.71 8.00
CA PHE A 125 3.47 15.49 7.38
C PHE A 125 2.97 16.84 6.87
N ALA A 126 1.81 16.85 6.21
CA ALA A 126 1.22 18.06 5.67
C ALA A 126 0.82 19.08 6.75
N GLU A 127 0.31 18.61 7.90
CA GLU A 127 -0.08 19.48 9.02
C GLU A 127 1.13 20.13 9.72
N ASN A 128 2.31 19.49 9.63
CA ASN A 128 3.53 19.94 10.30
C ASN A 128 4.37 20.94 9.48
N HIS A 129 3.96 21.31 8.27
CA HIS A 129 4.71 22.20 7.38
C HIS A 129 3.86 23.40 6.90
N ASP A 130 4.52 24.53 6.66
CA ASP A 130 3.87 25.74 6.19
C ASP A 130 3.69 25.76 4.67
N LEU A 131 4.60 25.09 3.94
CA LEU A 131 4.60 24.96 2.48
C LEU A 131 5.07 23.56 2.11
N ILE A 132 4.41 22.93 1.13
CA ILE A 132 4.80 21.59 0.68
C ILE A 132 4.99 21.56 -0.84
N PHE A 133 6.11 20.96 -1.25
CA PHE A 133 6.33 20.54 -2.62
C PHE A 133 6.18 19.02 -2.71
N PHE A 134 5.09 18.57 -3.33
CA PHE A 134 4.84 17.16 -3.57
C PHE A 134 5.35 16.77 -4.97
N ILE A 135 6.26 15.81 -5.03
CA ILE A 135 6.89 15.36 -6.28
C ILE A 135 6.26 14.06 -6.75
N ALA A 136 5.76 14.05 -7.98
CA ALA A 136 5.28 12.84 -8.63
C ALA A 136 5.40 12.93 -10.14
N GLY A 137 5.56 11.80 -10.81
CA GLY A 137 5.49 11.73 -12.27
C GLY A 137 4.07 12.10 -12.77
N GLU A 138 3.96 12.77 -13.92
CA GLU A 138 2.69 13.24 -14.50
C GLU A 138 1.61 12.14 -14.61
N LYS A 139 2.04 10.90 -14.90
CA LYS A 139 1.14 9.75 -15.08
C LYS A 139 0.94 8.92 -13.82
N SER A 140 1.51 9.33 -12.67
CA SER A 140 1.41 8.60 -11.42
C SER A 140 0.02 8.73 -10.79
N SER A 141 -0.83 7.72 -10.94
CA SER A 141 -2.15 7.69 -10.29
C SER A 141 -2.05 7.71 -8.77
N ASN A 142 -1.11 6.95 -8.20
CA ASN A 142 -0.87 6.93 -6.75
C ASN A 142 -0.36 8.29 -6.24
N GLY A 143 0.53 8.95 -7.00
CA GLY A 143 1.02 10.28 -6.66
C GLY A 143 -0.12 11.31 -6.62
N LYS A 144 -1.05 11.27 -7.57
CA LYS A 144 -2.22 12.16 -7.59
C LYS A 144 -3.14 11.97 -6.38
N VAL A 145 -3.38 10.71 -5.98
CA VAL A 145 -4.20 10.38 -4.79
C VAL A 145 -3.54 10.91 -3.53
N LEU A 146 -2.25 10.63 -3.33
CA LEU A 146 -1.51 11.08 -2.14
C LEU A 146 -1.39 12.62 -2.10
N PHE A 147 -1.16 13.25 -3.25
CA PHE A 147 -1.16 14.72 -3.32
C PHE A 147 -2.51 15.33 -2.93
N ALA A 148 -3.62 14.73 -3.38
CA ALA A 148 -4.95 15.19 -2.99
C ALA A 148 -5.16 15.10 -1.46
N GLU A 149 -4.70 14.04 -0.81
CA GLU A 149 -4.77 13.89 0.65
C GLU A 149 -3.86 14.90 1.37
N CYS A 150 -2.65 15.14 0.85
CA CYS A 150 -1.75 16.19 1.33
C CYS A 150 -2.42 17.58 1.26
N LYS A 151 -2.98 17.92 0.09
CA LYS A 151 -3.63 19.21 -0.17
C LYS A 151 -4.87 19.47 0.68
N LYS A 152 -5.61 18.42 1.08
CA LYS A 152 -6.75 18.54 2.02
C LYS A 152 -6.30 19.04 3.39
N LYS A 153 -5.10 18.64 3.83
CA LYS A 153 -4.56 19.02 5.14
C LYS A 153 -3.76 20.31 5.10
N ASN A 154 -3.03 20.55 4.02
CA ASN A 154 -2.28 21.79 3.82
C ASN A 154 -2.61 22.39 2.43
N PRO A 155 -3.43 23.44 2.36
CA PRO A 155 -3.74 24.14 1.11
C PRO A 155 -2.52 24.72 0.38
N ASN A 156 -1.41 24.98 1.11
CA ASN A 156 -0.14 25.45 0.54
C ASN A 156 0.72 24.29 0.01
N SER A 157 0.10 23.26 -0.53
CA SER A 157 0.80 22.13 -1.17
C SER A 157 0.76 22.28 -2.68
N TYR A 158 1.89 22.07 -3.33
CA TYR A 158 2.06 22.22 -4.77
C TYR A 158 2.62 20.94 -5.37
N LEU A 159 1.93 20.41 -6.39
CA LEU A 159 2.40 19.26 -7.17
C LEU A 159 3.41 19.76 -8.20
N ILE A 160 4.61 19.20 -8.17
CA ILE A 160 5.67 19.51 -9.13
C ILE A 160 6.23 18.20 -9.73
N HIS A 161 6.72 18.29 -10.95
CA HIS A 161 7.36 17.17 -11.66
C HIS A 161 8.86 17.37 -11.81
N HIS A 162 9.31 18.65 -11.80
CA HIS A 162 10.70 19.04 -11.92
C HIS A 162 11.06 20.17 -10.93
N PRO A 163 12.34 20.25 -10.50
CA PRO A 163 12.79 21.32 -9.59
C PRO A 163 12.57 22.75 -10.15
N ASN A 164 12.55 22.90 -11.48
CA ASN A 164 12.40 24.20 -12.13
C ASN A 164 10.95 24.74 -12.11
N GLU A 165 9.98 23.95 -11.66
CA GLU A 165 8.58 24.37 -11.55
C GLU A 165 8.29 25.11 -10.25
N ILE A 166 9.29 25.27 -9.38
CA ILE A 166 9.14 25.99 -8.12
C ILE A 166 9.01 27.48 -8.42
N ASP A 167 7.90 28.07 -8.01
CA ASP A 167 7.72 29.52 -8.00
C ASP A 167 8.50 30.12 -6.81
N PRO A 168 9.55 30.92 -7.06
CA PRO A 168 10.34 31.52 -5.98
C PRO A 168 9.52 32.42 -5.03
N SER A 169 8.43 32.98 -5.51
CA SER A 169 7.55 33.87 -4.70
C SER A 169 6.83 33.13 -3.55
N LEU A 170 6.74 31.80 -3.63
CA LEU A 170 6.18 30.95 -2.57
C LEU A 170 7.13 30.79 -1.39
N ILE A 171 8.44 30.97 -1.61
CA ILE A 171 9.47 30.74 -0.62
C ILE A 171 9.66 32.01 0.21
N LYS A 172 9.13 31.98 1.44
CA LYS A 172 9.23 33.09 2.40
C LYS A 172 10.26 32.77 3.49
N GLU A 173 10.73 33.77 4.19
CA GLU A 173 11.58 33.59 5.37
C GLU A 173 10.81 32.92 6.50
N ASP A 174 11.51 32.18 7.34
CA ASP A 174 11.01 31.57 8.58
C ASP A 174 9.84 30.58 8.42
N ILE A 175 9.67 29.96 7.25
CA ILE A 175 8.69 28.90 7.05
C ILE A 175 9.35 27.51 7.01
N ARG A 176 8.63 26.50 7.46
CA ARG A 176 9.00 25.10 7.35
C ARG A 176 8.52 24.55 6.01
N ILE A 177 9.45 24.10 5.17
CA ILE A 177 9.14 23.51 3.87
C ILE A 177 9.24 22.00 3.94
N GLY A 178 8.15 21.32 3.61
CA GLY A 178 8.10 19.88 3.39
C GLY A 178 8.32 19.55 1.92
N ILE A 179 9.20 18.59 1.66
CA ILE A 179 9.36 17.99 0.33
C ILE A 179 8.99 16.52 0.43
N CYS A 180 7.99 16.09 -0.31
CA CYS A 180 7.55 14.70 -0.26
C CYS A 180 7.14 14.17 -1.64
N GLY A 181 6.93 12.87 -1.72
CA GLY A 181 6.54 12.21 -2.96
C GLY A 181 5.99 10.81 -2.71
N ALA A 182 5.44 10.21 -3.76
CA ALA A 182 5.04 8.80 -3.74
C ALA A 182 6.28 7.87 -3.67
N THR A 183 6.08 6.62 -3.26
CA THR A 183 7.16 5.59 -3.20
C THR A 183 7.94 5.42 -4.50
N SER A 184 7.34 5.73 -5.64
CA SER A 184 8.00 5.70 -6.95
C SER A 184 8.84 6.94 -7.26
N THR A 185 8.80 7.96 -6.38
CA THR A 185 9.61 9.18 -6.54
C THR A 185 11.03 8.90 -6.08
N PRO A 186 12.04 8.99 -6.96
CA PRO A 186 13.42 8.76 -6.57
C PRO A 186 13.91 9.82 -5.56
N MET A 187 14.71 9.40 -4.59
CA MET A 187 15.26 10.31 -3.55
C MET A 187 16.06 11.46 -4.18
N TRP A 188 16.80 11.21 -5.26
CA TRP A 188 17.57 12.25 -5.93
C TRP A 188 16.72 13.41 -6.47
N GLN A 189 15.44 13.14 -6.85
CA GLN A 189 14.53 14.22 -7.25
C GLN A 189 14.16 15.12 -6.06
N MET A 190 13.89 14.53 -4.89
CA MET A 190 13.64 15.30 -3.67
C MET A 190 14.88 16.10 -3.24
N GLU A 191 16.06 15.53 -3.39
CA GLU A 191 17.34 16.21 -3.14
C GLU A 191 17.57 17.38 -4.11
N ALA A 192 17.25 17.19 -5.39
CA ALA A 192 17.37 18.27 -6.39
C ALA A 192 16.41 19.43 -6.11
N VAL A 193 15.18 19.14 -5.67
CA VAL A 193 14.22 20.15 -5.22
C VAL A 193 14.74 20.89 -3.98
N ALA A 194 15.23 20.16 -2.97
CA ALA A 194 15.81 20.76 -1.77
C ALA A 194 17.01 21.67 -2.09
N ALA A 195 17.91 21.23 -2.98
CA ALA A 195 19.04 22.01 -3.42
C ALA A 195 18.64 23.28 -4.16
N ASN A 196 17.58 23.22 -4.98
CA ASN A 196 17.03 24.40 -5.65
C ASN A 196 16.46 25.41 -4.66
N ILE A 197 15.66 24.96 -3.70
CA ILE A 197 15.10 25.81 -2.63
C ILE A 197 16.22 26.45 -1.81
N ALA A 198 17.24 25.68 -1.42
CA ALA A 198 18.37 26.19 -0.64
C ALA A 198 19.19 27.28 -1.37
N ARG A 199 19.21 27.27 -2.72
CA ARG A 199 19.83 28.35 -3.52
C ARG A 199 19.00 29.62 -3.50
N LEU A 200 17.67 29.47 -3.46
CA LEU A 200 16.74 30.61 -3.43
C LEU A 200 16.71 31.28 -2.06
N GLN A 201 16.80 30.48 -0.99
CA GLN A 201 16.77 30.96 0.39
C GLN A 201 17.65 30.08 1.30
N PRO A 202 18.89 30.45 1.60
CA PRO A 202 19.87 29.61 2.32
C PRO A 202 19.56 29.30 3.79
N ARG A 203 18.62 30.01 4.41
CA ARG A 203 18.29 29.87 5.86
C ARG A 203 17.04 29.07 6.16
N MET A 204 16.56 28.25 5.21
CA MET A 204 15.31 27.50 5.35
C MET A 204 15.45 26.18 6.10
N GLN A 205 14.42 25.82 6.86
CA GLN A 205 14.26 24.45 7.37
C GLN A 205 13.51 23.61 6.32
N ILE A 206 14.18 22.57 5.82
CA ILE A 206 13.64 21.68 4.79
C ILE A 206 13.60 20.26 5.32
N GLU A 207 12.42 19.63 5.31
CA GLU A 207 12.23 18.23 5.62
C GLU A 207 11.81 17.43 4.37
N LYS A 208 12.34 16.22 4.23
CA LYS A 208 12.07 15.32 3.09
C LYS A 208 11.47 14.01 3.57
N ALA A 209 10.38 13.56 2.94
CA ALA A 209 9.76 12.27 3.23
C ALA A 209 9.22 11.59 1.96
N ALA A 210 9.32 10.27 1.88
CA ALA A 210 8.72 9.42 0.82
C ALA A 210 7.58 8.58 1.41
N PHE A 211 6.44 8.54 0.72
CA PHE A 211 5.22 7.85 1.14
C PHE A 211 4.72 6.83 0.11
#